data_bc2a2bf4ea16db7bb934492d6756b8a9
#
_entry.id   bc2a2bf4ea16db7bb934492d6756b8a9
#
_cell.length_a   1.000
_cell.length_b   1.000
_cell.length_c   1.000
_cell.angle_alpha   90.00
_cell.angle_beta   90.00
_cell.angle_gamma   90.00
#
_symmetry.space_group_name_H-M   'P 1'
#
loop_
_entity.id
_entity.type
_entity.pdbx_description
1 polymer ?
#
loop_
_entity_poly.entity_id
_entity_poly.type
_entity_poly.pdbx_seq_one_letter_code
_entity_poly.pdbx_strand_id
1 'polypeptide(L)'
;MENSNQIASRFREVLLNGRWIANTNYRDQLSDVPWEQATHKIGTLNTLAALAYHINYYIAGILNVFEGGPLEIRDKYSFGLPPIRSKEDWDNLLNDLWANAERFAGHVERMSDEKLEEPFVDEKYGNYRRNIEGVIEHSYYHLGQVSLIRKMILESE
;
A
#
# COMPACT_ATOMS: atom_id res chain seq x y z
N MET A 1 17.93 -16.90 -2.95
CA MET A 1 17.29 -15.57 -3.15
C MET A 1 15.86 -15.79 -3.63
N GLU A 2 14.91 -15.02 -3.12
CA GLU A 2 13.50 -15.15 -3.51
C GLU A 2 13.30 -14.85 -4.98
N ASN A 3 12.45 -15.63 -5.66
CA ASN A 3 12.04 -15.35 -7.03
C ASN A 3 10.85 -14.39 -7.06
N SER A 4 10.46 -13.98 -8.26
CA SER A 4 9.37 -13.01 -8.44
C SER A 4 8.02 -13.50 -7.90
N ASN A 5 7.72 -14.80 -8.02
CA ASN A 5 6.48 -15.36 -7.47
C ASN A 5 6.44 -15.28 -5.94
N GLN A 6 7.56 -15.56 -5.29
CA GLN A 6 7.66 -15.47 -3.83
C GLN A 6 7.50 -14.02 -3.34
N ILE A 7 8.14 -13.08 -4.03
CA ILE A 7 8.04 -11.64 -3.68
C ILE A 7 6.62 -11.15 -3.91
N ALA A 8 5.99 -11.49 -5.04
CA ALA A 8 4.60 -11.12 -5.32
C ALA A 8 3.64 -11.71 -4.28
N SER A 9 3.89 -12.93 -3.82
CA SER A 9 3.10 -13.57 -2.76
C SER A 9 3.22 -12.80 -1.44
N ARG A 10 4.41 -12.36 -1.07
CA ARG A 10 4.63 -11.53 0.14
C ARG A 10 3.93 -10.18 0.04
N PHE A 11 3.95 -9.57 -1.12
CA PHE A 11 3.21 -8.33 -1.36
C PHE A 11 1.70 -8.53 -1.19
N ARG A 12 1.14 -9.58 -1.80
CA ARG A 12 -0.28 -9.91 -1.63
C ARG A 12 -0.62 -10.21 -0.17
N GLU A 13 0.28 -10.85 0.55
CA GLU A 13 0.06 -11.17 1.96
C GLU A 13 -0.23 -9.91 2.78
N VAL A 14 0.56 -8.87 2.64
CA VAL A 14 0.38 -7.65 3.44
C VAL A 14 -0.81 -6.82 2.98
N LEU A 15 -1.09 -6.76 1.67
CA LEU A 15 -2.13 -5.88 1.12
C LEU A 15 -3.50 -6.55 1.03
N LEU A 16 -3.58 -7.83 0.69
CA LEU A 16 -4.80 -8.40 0.15
C LEU A 16 -5.33 -9.64 0.90
N ASN A 17 -4.47 -10.61 1.24
CA ASN A 17 -5.04 -11.92 1.57
C ASN A 17 -4.28 -12.78 2.56
N GLY A 18 -3.15 -12.31 3.08
CA GLY A 18 -2.33 -13.16 3.95
C GLY A 18 -2.39 -12.76 5.41
N ARG A 19 -1.94 -13.65 6.28
CA ARG A 19 -1.99 -13.44 7.73
C ARG A 19 -0.74 -13.92 8.46
N TRP A 20 0.23 -14.47 7.74
CA TRP A 20 1.36 -15.14 8.37
C TRP A 20 2.18 -14.21 9.28
N ILE A 21 2.56 -13.03 8.76
CA ILE A 21 3.44 -12.11 9.50
C ILE A 21 2.68 -11.33 10.57
N ALA A 22 1.58 -10.68 10.19
CA ALA A 22 0.89 -9.71 11.05
C ALA A 22 -0.44 -10.21 11.60
N ASN A 23 -0.84 -11.42 11.26
CA ASN A 23 -2.16 -11.99 11.55
C ASN A 23 -3.31 -11.17 10.95
N THR A 24 -3.01 -10.27 10.03
CA THR A 24 -3.96 -9.40 9.33
C THR A 24 -3.33 -8.84 8.07
N ASN A 25 -4.09 -8.08 7.29
CA ASN A 25 -3.67 -7.37 6.09
C ASN A 25 -4.55 -6.12 5.90
N TYR A 26 -4.20 -5.28 4.92
CA TYR A 26 -4.95 -4.04 4.68
C TYR A 26 -6.41 -4.29 4.33
N ARG A 27 -6.69 -5.25 3.46
CA ARG A 27 -8.07 -5.54 3.04
C ARG A 27 -8.94 -5.95 4.23
N ASP A 28 -8.44 -6.83 5.09
CA ASP A 28 -9.16 -7.27 6.29
C ASP A 28 -9.36 -6.11 7.29
N GLN A 29 -8.40 -5.21 7.41
CA GLN A 29 -8.49 -4.08 8.33
C GLN A 29 -9.44 -2.98 7.85
N LEU A 30 -9.51 -2.72 6.55
CA LEU A 30 -10.15 -1.51 6.02
C LEU A 30 -11.50 -1.75 5.35
N SER A 31 -11.77 -2.97 4.85
CA SER A 31 -12.94 -3.22 4.00
C SER A 31 -14.29 -3.02 4.70
N ASP A 32 -14.34 -3.24 6.00
CA ASP A 32 -15.57 -3.10 6.79
C ASP A 32 -15.63 -1.82 7.63
N VAL A 33 -14.66 -0.92 7.47
CA VAL A 33 -14.61 0.36 8.19
C VAL A 33 -15.52 1.36 7.48
N PRO A 34 -16.51 1.95 8.17
CA PRO A 34 -17.31 3.02 7.56
C PRO A 34 -16.49 4.30 7.40
N TRP A 35 -16.87 5.13 6.43
CA TRP A 35 -16.10 6.32 6.07
C TRP A 35 -15.96 7.30 7.24
N GLU A 36 -16.96 7.38 8.12
CA GLU A 36 -16.92 8.25 9.30
C GLU A 36 -15.80 7.82 10.26
N GLN A 37 -15.60 6.52 10.44
CA GLN A 37 -14.48 6.00 11.22
C GLN A 37 -13.16 6.16 10.48
N ALA A 38 -13.15 5.95 9.17
CA ALA A 38 -11.94 6.09 8.35
C ALA A 38 -11.39 7.51 8.36
N THR A 39 -12.23 8.51 8.56
CA THR A 39 -11.85 9.93 8.62
C THR A 39 -11.78 10.49 10.05
N HIS A 40 -12.04 9.66 11.05
CA HIS A 40 -11.98 10.09 12.45
C HIS A 40 -10.55 10.34 12.88
N LYS A 41 -10.29 11.55 13.38
CA LYS A 41 -8.96 11.97 13.84
C LYS A 41 -8.78 11.71 15.32
N ILE A 42 -7.72 11.00 15.68
CA ILE A 42 -7.33 10.79 17.07
C ILE A 42 -6.09 11.66 17.34
N GLY A 43 -6.27 12.73 18.09
CA GLY A 43 -5.16 13.65 18.39
C GLY A 43 -4.50 14.15 17.10
N THR A 44 -3.18 13.97 17.01
CA THR A 44 -2.38 14.35 15.83
C THR A 44 -2.05 13.17 14.92
N LEU A 45 -2.60 11.98 15.20
CA LEU A 45 -2.34 10.79 14.40
C LEU A 45 -3.00 10.89 13.02
N ASN A 46 -2.41 10.23 12.04
CA ASN A 46 -3.04 10.10 10.74
C ASN A 46 -4.34 9.29 10.84
N THR A 47 -5.33 9.64 10.02
CA THR A 47 -6.56 8.85 9.90
C THR A 47 -6.31 7.56 9.13
N LEU A 48 -7.23 6.60 9.25
CA LEU A 48 -7.18 5.37 8.43
C LEU A 48 -7.21 5.69 6.94
N ALA A 49 -8.05 6.68 6.55
CA ALA A 49 -8.13 7.12 5.16
C ALA A 49 -6.80 7.71 4.67
N ALA A 50 -6.13 8.51 5.50
CA ALA A 50 -4.82 9.08 5.17
C ALA A 50 -3.76 8.00 4.98
N LEU A 51 -3.77 6.98 5.83
CA LEU A 51 -2.83 5.86 5.73
C LEU A 51 -3.10 5.01 4.48
N ALA A 52 -4.37 4.75 4.16
CA ALA A 52 -4.75 4.04 2.93
C ALA A 52 -4.28 4.81 1.69
N TYR A 53 -4.52 6.12 1.65
CA TYR A 53 -4.04 6.98 0.56
C TYR A 53 -2.52 6.94 0.44
N HIS A 54 -1.81 7.06 1.55
CA HIS A 54 -0.35 7.07 1.60
C HIS A 54 0.25 5.79 1.01
N ILE A 55 -0.26 4.64 1.39
CA ILE A 55 0.19 3.36 0.85
C ILE A 55 -0.14 3.27 -0.65
N ASN A 56 -1.34 3.63 -1.04
CA ASN A 56 -1.73 3.60 -2.45
C ASN A 56 -0.89 4.56 -3.30
N TYR A 57 -0.49 5.69 -2.76
CA TYR A 57 0.34 6.67 -3.44
C TYR A 57 1.65 6.04 -3.94
N TYR A 58 2.34 5.30 -3.08
CA TYR A 58 3.59 4.64 -3.46
C TYR A 58 3.37 3.44 -4.37
N ILE A 59 2.35 2.64 -4.12
CA ILE A 59 2.01 1.50 -4.97
C ILE A 59 1.69 2.01 -6.38
N ALA A 60 0.83 3.00 -6.52
CA ALA A 60 0.44 3.57 -7.81
C ALA A 60 1.64 4.20 -8.54
N GLY A 61 2.51 4.89 -7.81
CA GLY A 61 3.66 5.54 -8.40
C GLY A 61 4.68 4.56 -8.96
N ILE A 62 4.95 3.48 -8.26
CA ILE A 62 5.85 2.43 -8.74
C ILE A 62 5.19 1.61 -9.84
N LEU A 63 3.90 1.31 -9.71
CA LEU A 63 3.13 0.65 -10.76
C LEU A 63 3.18 1.43 -12.07
N ASN A 64 3.14 2.76 -12.03
CA ASN A 64 3.28 3.60 -13.22
C ASN A 64 4.59 3.30 -13.96
N VAL A 65 5.69 3.12 -13.23
CA VAL A 65 6.98 2.74 -13.82
C VAL A 65 6.92 1.34 -14.42
N PHE A 66 6.33 0.39 -13.73
CA PHE A 66 6.16 -0.98 -14.25
C PHE A 66 5.37 -0.99 -15.56
N GLU A 67 4.47 -0.04 -15.75
CA GLU A 67 3.62 0.08 -16.93
C GLU A 67 4.22 1.00 -18.02
N GLY A 68 5.47 1.39 -17.87
CA GLY A 68 6.23 2.15 -18.87
C GLY A 68 6.25 3.66 -18.68
N GLY A 69 5.65 4.16 -17.61
CA GLY A 69 5.65 5.59 -17.30
C GLY A 69 6.86 6.05 -16.48
N PRO A 70 7.00 7.37 -16.26
CA PRO A 70 8.08 7.90 -15.44
C PRO A 70 7.79 7.74 -13.94
N LEU A 71 8.84 7.86 -13.13
CA LEU A 71 8.72 7.95 -11.68
C LEU A 71 8.40 9.40 -11.28
N GLU A 72 7.18 9.64 -10.83
CA GLU A 72 6.68 10.98 -10.51
C GLU A 72 6.34 11.17 -9.03
N ILE A 73 6.50 10.13 -8.19
CA ILE A 73 6.17 10.23 -6.77
C ILE A 73 7.16 11.13 -6.02
N ARG A 74 6.61 11.88 -5.06
CA ARG A 74 7.39 12.76 -4.16
C ARG A 74 6.78 12.67 -2.76
N ASP A 75 7.62 12.47 -1.78
CA ASP A 75 7.19 12.28 -0.38
C ASP A 75 6.27 13.40 0.12
N LYS A 76 6.51 14.63 -0.30
CA LYS A 76 5.69 15.77 0.11
C LYS A 76 4.22 15.69 -0.30
N TYR A 77 3.89 14.85 -1.28
CA TYR A 77 2.51 14.65 -1.74
C TYR A 77 1.89 13.34 -1.23
N SER A 78 2.65 12.54 -0.50
CA SER A 78 2.24 11.19 -0.11
C SER A 78 1.09 11.14 0.89
N PHE A 79 0.78 12.26 1.55
CA PHE A 79 -0.39 12.42 2.42
C PHE A 79 -1.38 13.47 1.88
N GLY A 80 -1.33 13.76 0.60
CA GLY A 80 -2.19 14.74 -0.05
C GLY A 80 -3.60 14.23 -0.32
N LEU A 81 -4.19 13.50 0.61
CA LEU A 81 -5.53 12.92 0.49
C LEU A 81 -6.58 13.98 0.16
N PRO A 82 -7.32 13.85 -0.95
CA PRO A 82 -8.50 14.66 -1.19
C PRO A 82 -9.54 14.44 -0.09
N PRO A 83 -10.41 15.42 0.19
CA PRO A 83 -11.43 15.24 1.23
C PRO A 83 -12.31 14.00 0.99
N ILE A 84 -12.48 13.19 2.02
CA ILE A 84 -13.41 12.07 2.03
C ILE A 84 -14.67 12.56 2.74
N ARG A 85 -15.77 12.68 2.00
CA ARG A 85 -17.03 13.28 2.49
C ARG A 85 -18.22 12.35 2.38
N SER A 86 -18.00 11.12 1.90
CA SER A 86 -19.08 10.16 1.65
C SER A 86 -18.54 8.74 1.64
N LYS A 87 -19.47 7.79 1.76
CA LYS A 87 -19.16 6.37 1.55
C LYS A 87 -18.58 6.14 0.16
N GLU A 88 -19.09 6.82 -0.86
CA GLU A 88 -18.59 6.69 -2.23
C GLU A 88 -17.13 7.11 -2.35
N ASP A 89 -16.73 8.23 -1.74
CA ASP A 89 -15.35 8.69 -1.75
C ASP A 89 -14.41 7.65 -1.12
N TRP A 90 -14.83 7.10 0.02
CA TRP A 90 -14.07 6.07 0.72
C TRP A 90 -13.98 4.76 -0.07
N ASP A 91 -15.10 4.29 -0.61
CA ASP A 91 -15.14 3.08 -1.43
C ASP A 91 -14.26 3.23 -2.66
N ASN A 92 -14.25 4.40 -3.31
CA ASN A 92 -13.40 4.67 -4.46
C ASN A 92 -11.92 4.59 -4.10
N LEU A 93 -11.51 5.16 -2.96
CA LEU A 93 -10.13 5.07 -2.50
C LEU A 93 -9.72 3.61 -2.25
N LEU A 94 -10.55 2.84 -1.56
CA LEU A 94 -10.26 1.43 -1.30
C LEU A 94 -10.23 0.59 -2.58
N ASN A 95 -11.18 0.82 -3.50
CA ASN A 95 -11.21 0.08 -4.77
C ASN A 95 -9.96 0.38 -5.60
N ASP A 96 -9.50 1.62 -5.62
CA ASP A 96 -8.23 1.98 -6.29
C ASP A 96 -7.05 1.26 -5.64
N LEU A 97 -7.00 1.23 -4.32
CA LEU A 97 -5.93 0.55 -3.59
C LEU A 97 -5.90 -0.95 -3.93
N TRP A 98 -7.05 -1.61 -3.88
CA TRP A 98 -7.13 -3.05 -4.19
C TRP A 98 -6.77 -3.35 -5.64
N ALA A 99 -7.28 -2.57 -6.58
CA ALA A 99 -6.98 -2.73 -8.01
C ALA A 99 -5.49 -2.51 -8.29
N ASN A 100 -4.90 -1.45 -7.72
CA ASN A 100 -3.48 -1.16 -7.88
C ASN A 100 -2.61 -2.25 -7.25
N ALA A 101 -2.99 -2.76 -6.09
CA ALA A 101 -2.25 -3.84 -5.43
C ALA A 101 -2.26 -5.12 -6.27
N GLU A 102 -3.41 -5.51 -6.84
CA GLU A 102 -3.49 -6.69 -7.72
C GLU A 102 -2.63 -6.50 -8.98
N ARG A 103 -2.69 -5.34 -9.61
CA ARG A 103 -1.88 -5.04 -10.80
C ARG A 103 -0.39 -5.02 -10.47
N PHE A 104 -0.02 -4.44 -9.34
CA PHE A 104 1.37 -4.41 -8.87
C PHE A 104 1.90 -5.84 -8.70
N ALA A 105 1.18 -6.67 -7.96
CA ALA A 105 1.55 -8.08 -7.76
C ALA A 105 1.66 -8.84 -9.08
N GLY A 106 0.72 -8.61 -10.01
CA GLY A 106 0.73 -9.23 -11.33
C GLY A 106 1.97 -8.86 -12.14
N HIS A 107 2.39 -7.60 -12.10
CA HIS A 107 3.63 -7.19 -12.76
C HIS A 107 4.87 -7.82 -12.11
N VAL A 108 4.92 -7.85 -10.79
CA VAL A 108 6.06 -8.43 -10.07
C VAL A 108 6.21 -9.91 -10.39
N GLU A 109 5.14 -10.68 -10.35
CA GLU A 109 5.24 -12.13 -10.58
C GLU A 109 5.66 -12.51 -12.02
N ARG A 110 5.51 -11.58 -12.97
CA ARG A 110 5.95 -11.79 -14.35
C ARG A 110 7.39 -11.32 -14.62
N MET A 111 8.06 -10.73 -13.63
CA MET A 111 9.44 -10.28 -13.79
C MET A 111 10.40 -11.47 -13.82
N SER A 112 11.39 -11.41 -14.71
CA SER A 112 12.50 -12.35 -14.72
C SER A 112 13.47 -12.05 -13.57
N ASP A 113 14.33 -13.01 -13.24
CA ASP A 113 15.37 -12.80 -12.25
C ASP A 113 16.30 -11.64 -12.67
N GLU A 114 16.61 -11.56 -13.96
CA GLU A 114 17.43 -10.47 -14.53
C GLU A 114 16.73 -9.11 -14.32
N LYS A 115 15.43 -9.04 -14.58
CA LYS A 115 14.67 -7.80 -14.41
C LYS A 115 14.68 -7.33 -12.96
N LEU A 116 14.55 -8.23 -12.01
CA LEU A 116 14.59 -7.88 -10.58
C LEU A 116 15.92 -7.22 -10.18
N GLU A 117 17.01 -7.57 -10.84
CA GLU A 117 18.35 -7.02 -10.53
C GLU A 117 18.68 -5.76 -11.32
N GLU A 118 17.87 -5.35 -12.31
CA GLU A 118 18.08 -4.11 -13.05
C GLU A 118 17.90 -2.88 -12.16
N PRO A 119 18.66 -1.78 -12.43
CA PRO A 119 18.42 -0.50 -11.75
C PRO A 119 16.97 -0.04 -11.93
N PHE A 120 16.35 0.38 -10.84
CA PHE A 120 14.99 0.93 -10.87
C PHE A 120 15.06 2.42 -11.23
N VAL A 121 14.75 2.77 -12.46
CA VAL A 121 14.80 4.13 -13.02
C VAL A 121 16.23 4.71 -13.03
N ASP A 122 16.88 4.77 -11.87
CA ASP A 122 18.22 5.31 -11.66
C ASP A 122 18.91 4.46 -10.57
N GLU A 123 20.21 4.23 -10.75
CA GLU A 123 21.01 3.42 -9.80
C GLU A 123 20.93 3.91 -8.36
N LYS A 124 20.72 5.21 -8.15
CA LYS A 124 20.62 5.78 -6.80
C LYS A 124 19.43 5.25 -6.00
N TYR A 125 18.41 4.71 -6.68
CA TYR A 125 17.25 4.11 -6.02
C TYR A 125 17.40 2.61 -5.77
N GLY A 126 18.51 2.01 -6.17
CA GLY A 126 18.69 0.56 -6.10
C GLY A 126 18.02 -0.16 -7.28
N ASN A 127 17.87 -1.46 -7.17
CA ASN A 127 17.25 -2.28 -8.21
C ASN A 127 15.74 -2.46 -8.01
N TYR A 128 15.09 -3.13 -8.96
CA TYR A 128 13.65 -3.45 -8.88
C TYR A 128 13.33 -4.24 -7.62
N ARG A 129 14.11 -5.29 -7.33
CA ARG A 129 13.93 -6.11 -6.13
C ARG A 129 13.89 -5.26 -4.86
N ARG A 130 14.86 -4.39 -4.66
CA ARG A 130 14.96 -3.57 -3.45
C ARG A 130 13.77 -2.63 -3.31
N ASN A 131 13.29 -2.06 -4.41
CA ASN A 131 12.13 -1.16 -4.38
C ASN A 131 10.83 -1.92 -4.08
N ILE A 132 10.66 -3.12 -4.62
CA ILE A 132 9.50 -3.95 -4.33
C ILE A 132 9.51 -4.38 -2.85
N GLU A 133 10.64 -4.85 -2.36
CA GLU A 133 10.80 -5.21 -0.95
C GLU A 133 10.57 -4.00 -0.03
N GLY A 134 11.03 -2.82 -0.43
CA GLY A 134 10.79 -1.59 0.29
C GLY A 134 9.31 -1.27 0.43
N VAL A 135 8.52 -1.48 -0.62
CA VAL A 135 7.06 -1.31 -0.55
C VAL A 135 6.44 -2.30 0.45
N ILE A 136 6.89 -3.55 0.45
CA ILE A 136 6.40 -4.56 1.40
C ILE A 136 6.72 -4.14 2.84
N GLU A 137 7.96 -3.77 3.10
CA GLU A 137 8.42 -3.34 4.43
C GLU A 137 7.65 -2.10 4.91
N HIS A 138 7.53 -1.09 4.05
CA HIS A 138 6.78 0.13 4.31
C HIS A 138 5.30 -0.15 4.58
N SER A 139 4.73 -1.09 3.84
CA SER A 139 3.34 -1.50 4.04
C SER A 139 3.14 -2.16 5.41
N TYR A 140 4.06 -2.99 5.87
CA TYR A 140 3.99 -3.57 7.22
C TYR A 140 4.12 -2.50 8.31
N TYR A 141 5.02 -1.53 8.13
CA TYR A 141 5.18 -0.43 9.07
C TYR A 141 3.85 0.30 9.29
N HIS A 142 3.17 0.67 8.22
CA HIS A 142 1.89 1.38 8.33
C HIS A 142 0.71 0.46 8.65
N LEU A 143 0.76 -0.83 8.31
CA LEU A 143 -0.27 -1.79 8.71
C LEU A 143 -0.38 -1.88 10.24
N GLY A 144 0.75 -1.82 10.94
CA GLY A 144 0.76 -1.74 12.40
C GLY A 144 0.01 -0.52 12.92
N GLN A 145 0.23 0.64 12.28
CA GLN A 145 -0.49 1.87 12.63
C GLN A 145 -1.99 1.76 12.34
N VAL A 146 -2.36 1.23 11.17
CA VAL A 146 -3.76 0.99 10.78
C VAL A 146 -4.46 0.12 11.82
N SER A 147 -3.86 -1.00 12.18
CA SER A 147 -4.42 -1.95 13.15
C SER A 147 -4.62 -1.28 14.52
N LEU A 148 -3.63 -0.54 14.99
CA LEU A 148 -3.68 0.14 16.28
C LEU A 148 -4.74 1.25 16.28
N ILE A 149 -4.74 2.11 15.27
CA ILE A 149 -5.69 3.23 15.17
C ILE A 149 -7.12 2.70 15.07
N ARG A 150 -7.35 1.65 14.29
CA ARG A 150 -8.68 1.03 14.21
C ARG A 150 -9.16 0.56 15.59
N LYS A 151 -8.31 -0.11 16.36
CA LYS A 151 -8.66 -0.52 17.73
C LYS A 151 -9.00 0.67 18.61
N MET A 152 -8.22 1.73 18.55
CA MET A 152 -8.46 2.95 19.32
C MET A 152 -9.82 3.58 18.98
N ILE A 153 -10.18 3.63 17.70
CA ILE A 153 -11.48 4.15 17.25
C ILE A 153 -12.63 3.29 17.79
N LEU A 154 -12.53 1.97 17.69
CA LEU A 154 -13.57 1.05 18.15
C LEU A 154 -13.75 1.09 19.67
N GLU A 155 -12.68 1.27 20.42
CA GLU A 155 -12.74 1.35 21.89
C GLU A 155 -13.27 2.70 22.38
N SER A 156 -13.25 3.74 21.57
CA SER A 156 -13.72 5.08 21.92
C SER A 156 -15.23 5.30 21.67
N GLU A 157 -15.88 4.34 21.00
CA GLU A 157 -17.31 4.42 20.65
C GLU A 157 -18.22 3.85 21.75
#